data_994669a4e38f3935ea4df17267de8c1e
#
_entry.id   994669a4e38f3935ea4df17267de8c1e
#
_cell.length_a   1.000
_cell.length_b   1.000
_cell.length_c   1.000
_cell.angle_alpha   90.00
_cell.angle_beta   90.00
_cell.angle_gamma   90.00
#
_symmetry.space_group_name_H-M   'P 1'
#
loop_
_entity.id
_entity.type
_entity.pdbx_description
1 polymer ?
#
loop_
_entity_poly.entity_id
_entity_poly.type
_entity_poly.pdbx_seq_one_letter_code
_entity_poly.pdbx_strand_id
1 'polypeptide(L)'
;HTQYLTVRNLGEYRRLGTTIDDALGEAFDKTAKLLGLGYPGGPMIEELAKKGDEKRFVLPKPILNRGGSNLSFAGLKTSILRIKEFIKTDRDKRDLAASFQKTVISILYKKTKKAIEQHTQLYPRNKTLVVAGGVAANKQIRMVLKKLCEEENFKIYFPDFKVCTDNAAMIALAGLERYKKKRYDKHNFEVNPRWQLDSKAKFLKGAG
;
A
#
# COMPACT_ATOMS: atom_id res chain seq x y z
N HIS A 1 3.80 -4.11 5.42
CA HIS A 1 4.37 -2.94 4.75
C HIS A 1 3.74 -2.68 3.41
N THR A 2 3.88 -1.45 2.90
CA THR A 2 3.61 -1.11 1.51
C THR A 2 4.94 -0.85 0.83
N GLN A 3 5.23 -1.57 -0.25
CA GLN A 3 6.51 -1.47 -0.95
C GLN A 3 6.32 -1.34 -2.46
N TYR A 4 7.23 -0.61 -3.09
CA TYR A 4 7.42 -0.58 -4.54
C TYR A 4 8.65 -1.41 -4.88
N LEU A 5 8.44 -2.46 -5.67
CA LEU A 5 9.48 -3.38 -6.09
C LEU A 5 9.52 -3.49 -7.61
N THR A 6 10.71 -3.41 -8.18
CA THR A 6 10.94 -3.92 -9.53
C THR A 6 11.22 -5.41 -9.42
N VAL A 7 10.43 -6.21 -10.14
CA VAL A 7 10.56 -7.66 -10.21
C VAL A 7 11.16 -8.01 -11.56
N ARG A 8 12.37 -8.53 -11.57
CA ARG A 8 13.08 -8.92 -12.79
C ARG A 8 12.84 -10.38 -13.13
N ASN A 9 12.86 -11.20 -12.11
CA ASN A 9 12.64 -12.65 -12.19
C ASN A 9 12.26 -13.16 -10.80
N LEU A 10 11.92 -14.45 -10.69
CA LEU A 10 11.71 -15.10 -9.40
C LEU A 10 12.94 -14.93 -8.50
N GLY A 11 12.78 -14.30 -7.34
CA GLY A 11 13.86 -14.03 -6.39
C GLY A 11 14.79 -12.87 -6.78
N GLU A 12 14.51 -12.14 -7.85
CA GLU A 12 15.30 -10.98 -8.28
C GLU A 12 14.45 -9.70 -8.11
N TYR A 13 14.51 -9.14 -6.93
CA TYR A 13 13.75 -7.95 -6.55
C TYR A 13 14.66 -6.76 -6.34
N ARG A 14 14.20 -5.57 -6.74
CA ARG A 14 14.84 -4.30 -6.40
C ARG A 14 13.82 -3.36 -5.79
N ARG A 15 14.04 -2.95 -4.56
CA ARG A 15 13.18 -2.01 -3.86
C ARG A 15 13.40 -0.59 -4.37
N LEU A 16 12.33 0.04 -4.85
CA LEU A 16 12.28 1.45 -5.25
C LEU A 16 11.85 2.34 -4.10
N GLY A 17 10.95 1.84 -3.25
CA GLY A 17 10.44 2.53 -2.08
C GLY A 17 9.69 1.61 -1.13
N THR A 18 9.55 2.06 0.10
CA THR A 18 8.82 1.34 1.17
C THR A 18 8.21 2.34 2.14
N THR A 19 7.23 1.90 2.92
CA THR A 19 6.81 2.65 4.11
C THR A 19 7.96 2.73 5.10
N ILE A 20 8.18 3.93 5.65
CA ILE A 20 9.23 4.18 6.65
C ILE A 20 8.69 4.16 8.09
N ASP A 21 7.39 4.03 8.23
CA ASP A 21 6.65 3.98 9.50
C ASP A 21 5.47 2.99 9.37
N ASP A 22 4.25 3.39 9.70
CA ASP A 22 3.05 2.55 9.64
C ASP A 22 2.78 2.02 8.22
N ALA A 23 2.42 0.75 8.09
CA ALA A 23 1.90 0.20 6.84
C ALA A 23 0.55 0.85 6.48
N LEU A 24 0.23 0.88 5.18
CA LEU A 24 -1.01 1.53 4.73
C LEU A 24 -2.26 0.86 5.30
N GLY A 25 -2.32 -0.48 5.33
CA GLY A 25 -3.43 -1.22 5.94
C GLY A 25 -3.59 -0.86 7.42
N GLU A 26 -2.48 -0.79 8.13
CA GLU A 26 -2.45 -0.37 9.54
C GLU A 26 -2.95 1.07 9.72
N ALA A 27 -2.66 1.98 8.81
CA ALA A 27 -3.20 3.34 8.84
C ALA A 27 -4.73 3.36 8.69
N PHE A 28 -5.30 2.50 7.83
CA PHE A 28 -6.75 2.31 7.73
C PHE A 28 -7.34 1.76 9.03
N ASP A 29 -6.75 0.71 9.59
CA ASP A 29 -7.23 0.06 10.83
C ASP A 29 -7.17 1.01 12.02
N LYS A 30 -6.06 1.75 12.17
CA LYS A 30 -5.90 2.77 13.23
C LYS A 30 -6.95 3.89 13.07
N THR A 31 -7.22 4.32 11.86
CA THR A 31 -8.24 5.35 11.58
C THR A 31 -9.64 4.83 11.90
N ALA A 32 -9.98 3.63 11.49
CA ALA A 32 -11.24 2.99 11.81
C ALA A 32 -11.45 2.86 13.32
N LYS A 33 -10.42 2.41 14.05
CA LYS A 33 -10.45 2.34 15.52
C LYS A 33 -10.70 3.71 16.17
N LEU A 34 -10.07 4.77 15.67
CA LEU A 34 -10.27 6.13 16.20
C LEU A 34 -11.68 6.65 15.96
N LEU A 35 -12.33 6.23 14.86
CA LEU A 35 -13.73 6.56 14.54
C LEU A 35 -14.74 5.65 15.22
N GLY A 36 -14.31 4.66 16.00
CA GLY A 36 -15.19 3.70 16.67
C GLY A 36 -15.80 2.67 15.73
N LEU A 37 -15.15 2.42 14.59
CA LEU A 37 -15.53 1.40 13.63
C LEU A 37 -14.89 0.04 13.98
N GLY A 38 -15.44 -1.04 13.41
CA GLY A 38 -14.93 -2.40 13.62
C GLY A 38 -13.64 -2.71 12.86
N TYR A 39 -13.28 -3.99 12.84
CA TYR A 39 -12.15 -4.56 12.12
C TYR A 39 -12.66 -5.60 11.10
N PRO A 40 -12.06 -5.69 9.90
CA PRO A 40 -10.94 -4.90 9.38
C PRO A 40 -11.36 -3.46 9.02
N GLY A 41 -10.49 -2.49 9.30
CA GLY A 41 -10.79 -1.06 9.14
C GLY A 41 -10.91 -0.59 7.69
N GLY A 42 -10.16 -1.20 6.77
CA GLY A 42 -10.14 -0.80 5.36
C GLY A 42 -11.53 -0.76 4.72
N PRO A 43 -12.31 -1.86 4.70
CA PRO A 43 -13.67 -1.88 4.17
C PRO A 43 -14.63 -0.91 4.88
N MET A 44 -14.48 -0.75 6.21
CA MET A 44 -15.32 0.15 7.01
C MET A 44 -15.11 1.60 6.62
N ILE A 45 -13.85 2.02 6.48
CA ILE A 45 -13.49 3.38 6.03
C ILE A 45 -13.97 3.60 4.60
N GLU A 46 -13.77 2.63 3.69
CA GLU A 46 -14.20 2.76 2.30
C GLU A 46 -15.71 2.96 2.19
N GLU A 47 -16.51 2.20 2.94
CA GLU A 47 -17.97 2.33 2.92
C GLU A 47 -18.42 3.67 3.49
N LEU A 48 -17.84 4.07 4.62
CA LEU A 48 -18.18 5.33 5.28
C LEU A 48 -17.82 6.55 4.41
N ALA A 49 -16.68 6.48 3.73
CA ALA A 49 -16.16 7.54 2.86
C ALA A 49 -17.05 7.84 1.65
N LYS A 50 -17.83 6.86 1.16
CA LYS A 50 -18.74 7.06 0.02
C LYS A 50 -19.78 8.17 0.25
N LYS A 51 -20.13 8.42 1.49
CA LYS A 51 -21.20 9.34 1.89
C LYS A 51 -20.67 10.62 2.56
N GLY A 52 -19.35 10.84 2.54
CA GLY A 52 -18.69 11.98 3.19
C GLY A 52 -18.15 13.01 2.23
N ASP A 53 -17.94 14.23 2.75
CA ASP A 53 -17.24 15.29 2.03
C ASP A 53 -15.72 15.13 2.19
N GLU A 54 -15.06 14.77 1.10
CA GLU A 54 -13.60 14.56 1.05
C GLU A 54 -12.76 15.83 1.19
N LYS A 55 -13.38 17.02 1.18
CA LYS A 55 -12.72 18.33 1.28
C LYS A 55 -12.78 18.94 2.66
N ARG A 56 -13.63 18.41 3.55
CA ARG A 56 -13.90 19.03 4.85
C ARG A 56 -12.68 19.05 5.77
N PHE A 57 -11.88 18.00 5.79
CA PHE A 57 -10.69 17.92 6.63
C PHE A 57 -9.40 17.89 5.79
N VAL A 58 -8.52 18.85 6.07
CA VAL A 58 -7.20 18.87 5.43
C VAL A 58 -6.23 18.03 6.26
N LEU A 59 -5.84 16.88 5.74
CA LEU A 59 -4.90 15.98 6.40
C LEU A 59 -3.50 16.12 5.80
N PRO A 60 -2.44 15.94 6.62
CA PRO A 60 -1.06 16.01 6.15
C PRO A 60 -0.76 14.90 5.15
N LYS A 61 0.16 15.17 4.24
CA LYS A 61 0.71 14.20 3.29
C LYS A 61 2.20 14.01 3.57
N PRO A 62 2.56 13.17 4.58
CA PRO A 62 3.95 13.06 5.01
C PRO A 62 4.86 12.67 3.84
N ILE A 63 6.06 13.23 3.81
CA ILE A 63 7.13 13.01 2.82
C ILE A 63 6.68 13.04 1.33
N LEU A 64 5.48 13.58 1.02
CA LEU A 64 4.97 13.58 -0.35
C LEU A 64 5.91 14.28 -1.33
N ASN A 65 6.49 15.40 -0.91
CA ASN A 65 7.38 16.23 -1.73
C ASN A 65 8.87 15.85 -1.60
N ARG A 66 9.21 14.85 -0.76
CA ARG A 66 10.56 14.30 -0.72
C ARG A 66 10.79 13.41 -1.94
N GLY A 67 11.97 13.47 -2.52
CA GLY A 67 12.37 12.62 -3.64
C GLY A 67 12.21 11.12 -3.32
N GLY A 68 12.14 10.32 -4.39
CA GLY A 68 11.97 8.86 -4.27
C GLY A 68 10.54 8.42 -3.97
N SER A 69 10.37 7.10 -3.85
CA SER A 69 9.06 6.42 -3.74
C SER A 69 8.74 5.93 -2.33
N ASN A 70 9.48 6.36 -1.30
CA ASN A 70 9.16 6.01 0.08
C ASN A 70 7.83 6.63 0.51
N LEU A 71 7.13 5.92 1.38
CA LEU A 71 5.82 6.25 1.92
C LEU A 71 5.89 6.50 3.44
N SER A 72 4.99 7.32 3.97
CA SER A 72 4.80 7.51 5.40
C SER A 72 3.33 7.79 5.70
N PHE A 73 2.78 7.14 6.71
CA PHE A 73 1.38 7.25 7.12
C PHE A 73 1.20 7.54 8.62
N ALA A 74 2.24 7.41 9.46
CA ALA A 74 2.11 7.63 10.92
C ALA A 74 1.62 9.05 11.27
N GLY A 75 2.02 10.06 10.50
CA GLY A 75 1.55 11.43 10.68
C GLY A 75 0.04 11.60 10.50
N LEU A 76 -0.61 10.75 9.70
CA LEU A 76 -2.07 10.74 9.53
C LEU A 76 -2.77 10.35 10.83
N LYS A 77 -2.31 9.30 11.52
CA LYS A 77 -2.86 8.87 12.82
C LYS A 77 -2.88 10.03 13.83
N THR A 78 -1.75 10.72 13.98
CA THR A 78 -1.62 11.85 14.90
C THR A 78 -2.56 13.00 14.54
N SER A 79 -2.69 13.31 13.25
CA SER A 79 -3.61 14.33 12.76
C SER A 79 -5.07 13.96 13.05
N ILE A 80 -5.47 12.72 12.78
CA ILE A 80 -6.83 12.23 13.04
C ILE A 80 -7.12 12.24 14.53
N LEU A 81 -6.17 11.87 15.38
CA LEU A 81 -6.33 11.90 16.83
C LEU A 81 -6.65 13.32 17.33
N ARG A 82 -5.99 14.34 16.79
CA ARG A 82 -6.28 15.75 17.11
C ARG A 82 -7.66 16.20 16.62
N ILE A 83 -8.04 15.77 15.42
CA ILE A 83 -9.36 16.11 14.82
C ILE A 83 -10.50 15.38 15.55
N LYS A 84 -10.23 14.20 16.14
CA LYS A 84 -11.24 13.37 16.80
C LYS A 84 -12.05 14.12 17.85
N GLU A 85 -11.46 15.06 18.55
CA GLU A 85 -12.14 15.90 19.56
C GLU A 85 -13.28 16.73 18.97
N PHE A 86 -13.21 17.04 17.67
CA PHE A 86 -14.21 17.81 16.93
C PHE A 86 -15.25 16.94 16.22
N ILE A 87 -15.09 15.62 16.25
CA ILE A 87 -16.02 14.67 15.63
C ILE A 87 -17.17 14.37 16.60
N LYS A 88 -18.35 14.95 16.35
CA LYS A 88 -19.52 14.83 17.22
C LYS A 88 -20.67 14.06 16.58
N THR A 89 -20.75 14.06 15.26
CA THR A 89 -21.85 13.48 14.50
C THR A 89 -21.41 12.37 13.56
N ASP A 90 -22.34 11.55 13.10
CA ASP A 90 -22.04 10.54 12.07
C ASP A 90 -21.66 11.19 10.73
N ARG A 91 -22.15 12.41 10.46
CA ARG A 91 -21.69 13.19 9.31
C ARG A 91 -20.19 13.50 9.43
N ASP A 92 -19.74 13.95 10.60
CA ASP A 92 -18.30 14.23 10.82
C ASP A 92 -17.43 13.01 10.59
N LYS A 93 -17.89 11.83 11.04
CA LYS A 93 -17.18 10.56 10.82
C LYS A 93 -17.08 10.23 9.33
N ARG A 94 -18.18 10.40 8.57
CA ARG A 94 -18.17 10.17 7.10
C ARG A 94 -17.21 11.11 6.39
N ASP A 95 -17.25 12.39 6.74
CA ASP A 95 -16.41 13.40 6.12
C ASP A 95 -14.93 13.17 6.44
N LEU A 96 -14.61 12.77 7.68
CA LEU A 96 -13.23 12.42 8.05
C LEU A 96 -12.75 11.16 7.34
N ALA A 97 -13.58 10.12 7.21
CA ALA A 97 -13.25 8.92 6.45
C ALA A 97 -12.99 9.24 4.97
N ALA A 98 -13.83 10.10 4.36
CA ALA A 98 -13.67 10.54 2.98
C ALA A 98 -12.37 11.36 2.78
N SER A 99 -12.10 12.32 3.68
CA SER A 99 -10.89 13.13 3.66
C SER A 99 -9.62 12.29 3.87
N PHE A 100 -9.66 11.29 4.76
CA PHE A 100 -8.58 10.34 4.97
C PHE A 100 -8.31 9.52 3.70
N GLN A 101 -9.35 8.89 3.14
CA GLN A 101 -9.21 8.08 1.93
C GLN A 101 -8.65 8.89 0.75
N LYS A 102 -9.16 10.10 0.52
CA LYS A 102 -8.63 11.02 -0.50
C LYS A 102 -7.16 11.34 -0.28
N THR A 103 -6.77 11.62 0.97
CA THR A 103 -5.38 11.93 1.31
C THR A 103 -4.46 10.75 1.00
N VAL A 104 -4.84 9.53 1.41
CA VAL A 104 -4.13 8.28 1.09
C VAL A 104 -4.01 8.07 -0.41
N ILE A 105 -5.10 8.23 -1.16
CA ILE A 105 -5.12 8.11 -2.62
C ILE A 105 -4.17 9.11 -3.27
N SER A 106 -4.16 10.35 -2.80
CA SER A 106 -3.24 11.38 -3.31
C SER A 106 -1.76 11.03 -3.07
N ILE A 107 -1.44 10.44 -1.91
CA ILE A 107 -0.09 9.96 -1.59
C ILE A 107 0.28 8.81 -2.53
N LEU A 108 -0.59 7.80 -2.65
CA LEU A 108 -0.36 6.64 -3.51
C LEU A 108 -0.18 7.06 -4.97
N TYR A 109 -1.06 7.90 -5.50
CA TYR A 109 -0.95 8.37 -6.88
C TYR A 109 0.43 8.97 -7.17
N LYS A 110 0.86 9.95 -6.37
CA LYS A 110 2.15 10.64 -6.59
C LYS A 110 3.35 9.71 -6.40
N LYS A 111 3.32 8.85 -5.38
CA LYS A 111 4.44 7.95 -5.09
C LYS A 111 4.50 6.76 -6.06
N THR A 112 3.35 6.26 -6.54
CA THR A 112 3.30 5.25 -7.60
C THR A 112 3.80 5.83 -8.92
N LYS A 113 3.40 7.05 -9.28
CA LYS A 113 3.94 7.75 -10.46
C LYS A 113 5.47 7.84 -10.39
N LYS A 114 6.01 8.22 -9.22
CA LYS A 114 7.47 8.28 -9.03
C LYS A 114 8.15 6.92 -9.12
N ALA A 115 7.50 5.85 -8.62
CA ALA A 115 8.00 4.49 -8.77
C ALA A 115 7.99 4.02 -10.24
N ILE A 116 6.95 4.37 -10.99
CA ILE A 116 6.86 4.11 -12.44
C ILE A 116 8.00 4.82 -13.18
N GLU A 117 8.26 6.09 -12.90
CA GLU A 117 9.36 6.84 -13.49
C GLU A 117 10.72 6.16 -13.21
N GLN A 118 10.98 5.79 -11.96
CA GLN A 118 12.20 5.09 -11.55
C GLN A 118 12.33 3.71 -12.22
N HIS A 119 11.22 2.97 -12.32
CA HIS A 119 11.20 1.68 -13.01
C HIS A 119 11.50 1.83 -14.50
N THR A 120 10.87 2.80 -15.16
CA THR A 120 11.04 3.06 -16.60
C THR A 120 12.49 3.44 -16.95
N GLN A 121 13.17 4.19 -16.09
CA GLN A 121 14.59 4.48 -16.26
C GLN A 121 15.47 3.22 -16.26
N LEU A 122 15.08 2.20 -15.48
CA LEU A 122 15.81 0.94 -15.38
C LEU A 122 15.41 -0.07 -16.46
N TYR A 123 14.12 -0.10 -16.80
CA TYR A 123 13.50 -1.09 -17.67
C TYR A 123 12.46 -0.46 -18.61
N PRO A 124 12.86 0.33 -19.61
CA PRO A 124 11.95 1.12 -20.44
C PRO A 124 10.94 0.30 -21.24
N ARG A 125 11.25 -0.98 -21.51
CA ARG A 125 10.36 -1.89 -22.27
C ARG A 125 9.35 -2.63 -21.39
N ASN A 126 9.56 -2.70 -20.09
CA ASN A 126 8.66 -3.41 -19.17
C ASN A 126 7.68 -2.42 -18.54
N LYS A 127 6.47 -2.33 -19.10
CA LYS A 127 5.43 -1.40 -18.67
C LYS A 127 4.26 -2.14 -18.01
N THR A 128 4.57 -2.81 -16.88
CA THR A 128 3.57 -3.57 -16.14
C THR A 128 3.64 -3.23 -14.65
N LEU A 129 2.50 -2.91 -14.05
CA LEU A 129 2.32 -2.74 -12.61
C LEU A 129 1.40 -3.84 -12.08
N VAL A 130 1.81 -4.50 -11.01
CA VAL A 130 0.98 -5.43 -10.24
C VAL A 130 0.74 -4.83 -8.85
N VAL A 131 -0.51 -4.76 -8.42
CA VAL A 131 -0.88 -4.23 -7.10
C VAL A 131 -1.57 -5.33 -6.32
N ALA A 132 -0.96 -5.77 -5.22
CA ALA A 132 -1.45 -6.88 -4.41
C ALA A 132 -1.44 -6.51 -2.91
N GLY A 133 -2.01 -7.38 -2.07
CA GLY A 133 -2.17 -7.19 -0.63
C GLY A 133 -3.53 -6.63 -0.26
N GLY A 134 -3.86 -6.60 1.04
CA GLY A 134 -5.21 -6.27 1.54
C GLY A 134 -5.74 -4.91 1.07
N VAL A 135 -4.89 -3.88 1.01
CA VAL A 135 -5.29 -2.54 0.54
C VAL A 135 -5.61 -2.52 -0.96
N ALA A 136 -5.07 -3.47 -1.75
CA ALA A 136 -5.43 -3.62 -3.16
C ALA A 136 -6.90 -4.02 -3.38
N ALA A 137 -7.65 -4.36 -2.34
CA ALA A 137 -9.09 -4.59 -2.40
C ALA A 137 -9.89 -3.27 -2.45
N ASN A 138 -9.33 -2.13 -2.01
CA ASN A 138 -10.03 -0.85 -2.03
C ASN A 138 -10.33 -0.40 -3.47
N LYS A 139 -11.62 -0.20 -3.78
CA LYS A 139 -12.09 0.12 -5.14
C LYS A 139 -11.61 1.47 -5.64
N GLN A 140 -11.58 2.49 -4.77
CA GLN A 140 -11.13 3.82 -5.14
C GLN A 140 -9.63 3.85 -5.45
N ILE A 141 -8.83 3.11 -4.67
CA ILE A 141 -7.39 2.94 -4.93
C ILE A 141 -7.19 2.25 -6.28
N ARG A 142 -7.92 1.16 -6.56
CA ARG A 142 -7.86 0.49 -7.88
C ARG A 142 -8.19 1.43 -9.03
N MET A 143 -9.25 2.21 -8.89
CA MET A 143 -9.70 3.14 -9.93
C MET A 143 -8.62 4.19 -10.23
N VAL A 144 -8.06 4.82 -9.20
CA VAL A 144 -7.05 5.87 -9.36
C VAL A 144 -5.73 5.32 -9.92
N LEU A 145 -5.31 4.13 -9.48
CA LEU A 145 -4.10 3.50 -10.01
C LEU A 145 -4.27 3.01 -11.46
N LYS A 146 -5.48 2.55 -11.86
CA LYS A 146 -5.81 2.27 -13.26
C LYS A 146 -5.63 3.51 -14.11
N LYS A 147 -6.26 4.62 -13.71
CA LYS A 147 -6.14 5.90 -14.41
C LYS A 147 -4.67 6.35 -14.55
N LEU A 148 -3.90 6.27 -13.47
CA LEU A 148 -2.46 6.58 -13.53
C LEU A 148 -1.71 5.69 -14.53
N CYS A 149 -2.00 4.39 -14.55
CA CYS A 149 -1.34 3.49 -15.50
C CYS A 149 -1.72 3.76 -16.95
N GLU A 150 -2.97 4.16 -17.21
CA GLU A 150 -3.40 4.64 -18.54
C GLU A 150 -2.63 5.89 -18.96
N GLU A 151 -2.48 6.87 -18.07
CA GLU A 151 -1.71 8.10 -18.31
C GLU A 151 -0.22 7.82 -18.60
N GLU A 152 0.37 6.82 -17.94
CA GLU A 152 1.79 6.45 -18.08
C GLU A 152 2.05 5.32 -19.10
N ASN A 153 1.01 4.86 -19.82
CA ASN A 153 1.07 3.74 -20.76
C ASN A 153 1.57 2.43 -20.11
N PHE A 154 1.11 2.12 -18.90
CA PHE A 154 1.37 0.89 -18.17
C PHE A 154 0.15 -0.02 -18.19
N LYS A 155 0.38 -1.34 -18.32
CA LYS A 155 -0.64 -2.35 -17.99
C LYS A 155 -0.69 -2.54 -16.48
N ILE A 156 -1.89 -2.63 -15.91
CA ILE A 156 -2.06 -2.87 -14.48
C ILE A 156 -2.85 -4.14 -14.21
N TYR A 157 -2.41 -4.91 -13.21
CA TYR A 157 -3.05 -6.12 -12.76
C TYR A 157 -3.32 -6.08 -11.26
N PHE A 158 -4.47 -6.60 -10.87
CA PHE A 158 -4.87 -6.79 -9.48
C PHE A 158 -5.31 -8.24 -9.30
N PRO A 159 -5.04 -8.87 -8.16
CA PRO A 159 -5.62 -10.16 -7.84
C PRO A 159 -7.14 -10.04 -7.68
N ASP A 160 -7.83 -11.18 -7.77
CA ASP A 160 -9.22 -11.27 -7.33
C ASP A 160 -9.35 -10.81 -5.87
N PHE A 161 -10.48 -10.18 -5.53
CA PHE A 161 -10.73 -9.69 -4.17
C PHE A 161 -10.58 -10.79 -3.10
N LYS A 162 -10.96 -12.03 -3.42
CA LYS A 162 -10.89 -13.18 -2.51
C LYS A 162 -9.47 -13.59 -2.14
N VAL A 163 -8.49 -13.23 -2.97
CA VAL A 163 -7.07 -13.60 -2.77
C VAL A 163 -6.16 -12.39 -2.52
N CYS A 164 -6.74 -11.21 -2.20
CA CYS A 164 -5.97 -10.02 -1.83
C CYS A 164 -5.34 -10.13 -0.43
N THR A 165 -5.90 -10.94 0.46
CA THR A 165 -5.35 -11.23 1.79
C THR A 165 -4.51 -12.49 1.79
N ASP A 166 -3.79 -12.74 2.88
CA ASP A 166 -2.97 -13.93 3.04
C ASP A 166 -3.79 -15.20 2.82
N ASN A 167 -3.26 -16.10 1.99
CA ASN A 167 -3.93 -17.36 1.66
C ASN A 167 -2.92 -18.45 1.29
N ALA A 168 -3.30 -19.71 1.48
CA ALA A 168 -2.43 -20.84 1.20
C ALA A 168 -2.11 -21.01 -0.30
N ALA A 169 -3.03 -20.60 -1.19
CA ALA A 169 -2.83 -20.76 -2.63
C ALA A 169 -1.66 -19.92 -3.16
N MET A 170 -1.46 -18.68 -2.63
CA MET A 170 -0.32 -17.85 -3.04
C MET A 170 1.01 -18.46 -2.62
N ILE A 171 1.06 -19.09 -1.45
CA ILE A 171 2.27 -19.77 -0.95
C ILE A 171 2.56 -21.03 -1.75
N ALA A 172 1.52 -21.82 -2.04
CA ALA A 172 1.64 -23.01 -2.87
C ALA A 172 2.14 -22.67 -4.29
N LEU A 173 1.60 -21.61 -4.90
CA LEU A 173 2.04 -21.12 -6.21
C LEU A 173 3.50 -20.66 -6.17
N ALA A 174 3.89 -19.88 -5.18
CA ALA A 174 5.27 -19.43 -5.01
C ALA A 174 6.23 -20.62 -4.84
N GLY A 175 5.84 -21.63 -4.06
CA GLY A 175 6.57 -22.88 -3.87
C GLY A 175 6.72 -23.65 -5.19
N LEU A 176 5.62 -23.80 -5.95
CA LEU A 176 5.62 -24.46 -7.25
C LEU A 176 6.56 -23.79 -8.26
N GLU A 177 6.54 -22.45 -8.33
CA GLU A 177 7.43 -21.71 -9.22
C GLU A 177 8.91 -21.84 -8.83
N ARG A 178 9.22 -21.89 -7.53
CA ARG A 178 10.57 -22.20 -7.03
C ARG A 178 10.98 -23.64 -7.38
N TYR A 179 10.06 -24.59 -7.18
CA TYR A 179 10.27 -26.00 -7.49
C TYR A 179 10.61 -26.20 -8.97
N LYS A 180 9.83 -25.64 -9.91
CA LYS A 180 10.10 -25.71 -11.36
C LYS A 180 11.49 -25.18 -11.73
N LYS A 181 11.98 -24.19 -10.99
CA LYS A 181 13.33 -23.62 -11.19
C LYS A 181 14.42 -24.30 -10.38
N LYS A 182 14.12 -25.45 -9.76
CA LYS A 182 15.06 -26.22 -8.91
C LYS A 182 15.71 -25.36 -7.82
N ARG A 183 14.96 -24.40 -7.25
CA ARG A 183 15.40 -23.55 -6.15
C ARG A 183 14.85 -24.11 -4.83
N TYR A 184 15.63 -24.96 -4.21
CA TYR A 184 15.29 -25.59 -2.92
C TYR A 184 16.11 -24.97 -1.80
N ASP A 185 15.49 -24.84 -0.63
CA ASP A 185 16.18 -24.50 0.59
C ASP A 185 16.57 -25.78 1.35
N LYS A 186 17.60 -25.69 2.20
CA LYS A 186 17.97 -26.79 3.08
C LYS A 186 16.92 -26.94 4.18
N HIS A 187 16.80 -28.14 4.78
CA HIS A 187 15.83 -28.39 5.84
C HIS A 187 16.11 -27.63 7.15
N ASN A 188 17.32 -27.12 7.35
CA ASN A 188 17.77 -26.37 8.52
C ASN A 188 17.74 -24.85 8.30
N PHE A 189 16.64 -24.31 7.76
CA PHE A 189 16.46 -22.87 7.60
C PHE A 189 16.03 -22.21 8.93
N GLU A 190 16.47 -20.97 9.12
CA GLU A 190 16.08 -20.15 10.27
C GLU A 190 14.86 -19.28 9.94
N VAL A 191 14.05 -19.00 10.98
CA VAL A 191 12.95 -18.05 10.87
C VAL A 191 13.50 -16.64 10.80
N ASN A 192 13.16 -15.89 9.76
CA ASN A 192 13.54 -14.49 9.62
C ASN A 192 12.29 -13.59 9.62
N PRO A 193 11.86 -13.06 10.78
CA PRO A 193 10.66 -12.24 10.87
C PRO A 193 10.69 -10.95 10.08
N ARG A 194 11.89 -10.46 9.73
CA ARG A 194 12.11 -9.22 8.96
C ARG A 194 12.78 -9.49 7.62
N TRP A 195 12.37 -10.55 6.97
CA TRP A 195 12.96 -10.94 5.69
C TRP A 195 12.65 -9.92 4.60
N GLN A 196 13.67 -9.20 4.15
CA GLN A 196 13.56 -8.26 3.06
C GLN A 196 13.58 -9.00 1.72
N LEU A 197 12.63 -8.66 0.82
CA LEU A 197 12.60 -9.21 -0.54
C LEU A 197 13.82 -8.78 -1.36
N ASP A 198 14.28 -7.55 -1.18
CA ASP A 198 15.54 -7.06 -1.73
C ASP A 198 16.62 -7.08 -0.66
N SER A 199 17.45 -8.13 -0.68
CA SER A 199 18.54 -8.32 0.29
C SER A 199 19.63 -7.24 0.24
N LYS A 200 19.70 -6.48 -0.87
CA LYS A 200 20.67 -5.38 -1.06
C LYS A 200 20.11 -4.03 -0.62
N ALA A 201 18.83 -3.95 -0.32
CA ALA A 201 18.22 -2.71 0.12
C ALA A 201 18.64 -2.37 1.56
N LYS A 202 18.99 -1.09 1.80
CA LYS A 202 19.31 -0.62 3.14
C LYS A 202 18.10 -0.84 4.06
N PHE A 203 18.36 -1.38 5.25
CA PHE A 203 17.36 -1.44 6.31
C PHE A 203 16.94 -0.02 6.71
N LEU A 204 15.65 0.28 6.70
CA LEU A 204 15.13 1.55 7.19
C LEU A 204 14.59 1.31 8.62
N LYS A 205 15.19 1.96 9.61
CA LYS A 205 14.75 1.91 11.00
C LYS A 205 13.31 2.45 11.05
N GLY A 206 12.37 1.65 11.53
CA GLY A 206 10.93 1.98 11.54
C GLY A 206 10.12 1.28 10.45
N ALA A 207 10.76 0.67 9.46
CA ALA A 207 10.14 -0.22 8.48
C ALA A 207 10.25 -1.67 8.99
N GLY A 208 9.77 -1.92 10.19
CA GLY A 208 9.82 -3.21 10.87
C GLY A 208 8.54 -4.00 10.78
#